data_cf733dc9d793dad54aa3c0009f2d68e8
#
_entry.id   cf733dc9d793dad54aa3c0009f2d68e8
#
_cell.length_a   1.000
_cell.length_b   1.000
_cell.length_c   1.000
_cell.angle_alpha   90.00
_cell.angle_beta   90.00
_cell.angle_gamma   90.00
#
_symmetry.space_group_name_H-M   'P 1'
#
loop_
_entity.id
_entity.type
_entity.pdbx_description
1 polymer ?
#
loop_
_entity_poly.entity_id
_entity_poly.type
_entity_poly.pdbx_seq_one_letter_code
_entity_poly.pdbx_strand_id
1 'polypeptide(L)'
;MGQGPPIIKKAFVSPGAPPEGGLPEYREKGQREMELKNFDNIVDLIPKLERPLRVILAGSDGENMVRGIFQAQEAGFVQPVLVGDRARTIALLERLGLAQKPYTMVDVAPGHNVTQEAIDIVRSGDGDILMRGNTSTRHFLMPVLDPSNGLRTNRLMTHVSLVSLPEYPKLLALSDMTVIIKPTLEEKKAIIRNTADALKAFGYENPRLALLSLVEEVTFHMQDTVEAQRLVSEQSRRPFADCELWGPIAYDLIISKEAARLKNYDCPYSGGGFDGIIAPDLSTANILVKSWLIHAHAVTCGAVVGARVPIALTSRSAAAEETELSLAFCAILDAWRKKQDKA
;
A
#
# COMPACT_ATOMS: atom_id res chain seq x y z
N MET A 1 -17.34 -42.94 38.87
CA MET A 1 -18.43 -42.26 38.13
C MET A 1 -18.39 -40.79 38.54
N GLY A 2 -17.71 -39.97 37.83
CA GLY A 2 -17.57 -38.53 38.10
C GLY A 2 -18.39 -37.75 37.07
N GLN A 3 -19.40 -37.03 37.56
CA GLN A 3 -20.20 -36.13 36.71
C GLN A 3 -19.34 -34.91 36.40
N GLY A 4 -19.20 -34.58 35.10
CA GLY A 4 -18.55 -33.36 34.63
C GLY A 4 -19.39 -32.12 34.99
N PRO A 5 -18.78 -30.93 35.06
CA PRO A 5 -19.46 -29.70 35.43
C PRO A 5 -20.57 -29.33 34.43
N PRO A 6 -21.66 -28.68 34.87
CA PRO A 6 -22.80 -28.37 34.04
C PRO A 6 -22.44 -27.30 32.98
N ILE A 7 -22.83 -27.55 31.75
CA ILE A 7 -22.75 -26.58 30.66
C ILE A 7 -23.80 -25.47 30.94
N ILE A 8 -23.30 -24.29 31.30
CA ILE A 8 -24.15 -23.10 31.45
C ILE A 8 -24.54 -22.62 30.05
N LYS A 9 -25.76 -22.95 29.62
CA LYS A 9 -26.39 -22.27 28.48
C LYS A 9 -26.72 -20.83 28.86
N LYS A 10 -25.82 -19.89 28.59
CA LYS A 10 -26.18 -18.48 28.61
C LYS A 10 -26.98 -18.20 27.39
N ALA A 11 -28.20 -17.67 27.56
CA ALA A 11 -29.06 -17.20 26.52
C ALA A 11 -28.32 -16.11 25.71
N PHE A 12 -28.20 -16.32 24.41
CA PHE A 12 -27.76 -15.32 23.46
C PHE A 12 -28.80 -14.20 23.45
N VAL A 13 -28.41 -13.02 23.90
CA VAL A 13 -29.14 -11.79 23.60
C VAL A 13 -28.66 -11.38 22.20
N SER A 14 -29.51 -11.53 21.23
CA SER A 14 -29.29 -10.99 19.87
C SER A 14 -28.97 -9.49 19.97
N PRO A 15 -27.96 -8.98 19.27
CA PRO A 15 -27.77 -7.54 19.13
C PRO A 15 -29.06 -6.98 18.52
N GLY A 16 -29.59 -5.91 19.10
CA GLY A 16 -30.78 -5.25 18.61
C GLY A 16 -30.67 -4.94 17.13
N ALA A 17 -31.77 -5.15 16.42
CA ALA A 17 -31.92 -4.77 15.02
C ALA A 17 -31.43 -3.33 14.82
N PRO A 18 -30.77 -3.04 13.68
CA PRO A 18 -30.42 -1.67 13.35
C PRO A 18 -31.70 -0.81 13.36
N PRO A 19 -31.61 0.49 13.71
CA PRO A 19 -32.79 1.34 13.77
C PRO A 19 -33.50 1.31 12.42
N GLU A 20 -34.82 1.21 12.46
CA GLU A 20 -35.73 1.29 11.30
C GLU A 20 -35.65 2.70 10.66
N GLY A 21 -34.57 2.96 10.00
CA GLY A 21 -34.36 4.01 9.01
C GLY A 21 -33.91 3.30 7.77
N GLY A 22 -34.79 3.19 6.77
CA GLY A 22 -34.52 2.48 5.52
C GLY A 22 -33.16 2.85 5.00
N LEU A 23 -32.38 1.82 4.60
CA LEU A 23 -31.15 1.98 3.87
C LEU A 23 -31.43 2.97 2.72
N PRO A 24 -30.57 3.97 2.49
CA PRO A 24 -30.76 4.85 1.35
C PRO A 24 -30.81 4.00 0.09
N GLU A 25 -31.89 4.16 -0.70
CA GLU A 25 -31.99 3.53 -2.01
C GLU A 25 -30.69 3.77 -2.77
N TYR A 26 -30.02 2.68 -3.10
CA TYR A 26 -28.84 2.69 -3.97
C TYR A 26 -29.29 3.26 -5.33
N ARG A 27 -29.11 4.56 -5.52
CA ARG A 27 -29.24 5.17 -6.83
C ARG A 27 -28.06 4.70 -7.65
N GLU A 28 -28.32 3.84 -8.62
CA GLU A 28 -27.53 3.69 -9.83
C GLU A 28 -27.48 5.06 -10.53
N LYS A 29 -26.57 5.93 -10.11
CA LYS A 29 -26.17 7.11 -10.87
C LYS A 29 -24.91 6.79 -11.61
N GLY A 30 -25.07 6.63 -12.92
CA GLY A 30 -24.04 6.41 -13.89
C GLY A 30 -22.97 7.51 -13.90
N GLN A 31 -21.94 7.29 -13.15
CA GLN A 31 -20.55 7.61 -13.48
C GLN A 31 -19.79 6.33 -13.15
N ARG A 32 -19.22 5.67 -14.17
CA ARG A 32 -18.33 4.54 -13.96
C ARG A 32 -17.14 5.07 -13.17
N GLU A 33 -17.07 4.75 -11.87
CA GLU A 33 -15.82 4.75 -11.13
C GLU A 33 -14.82 3.97 -11.98
N MET A 34 -13.63 4.51 -12.19
CA MET A 34 -12.58 3.86 -12.96
C MET A 34 -12.01 2.73 -12.10
N GLU A 35 -12.65 1.56 -12.13
CA GLU A 35 -12.13 0.36 -11.46
C GLU A 35 -10.95 -0.19 -12.25
N LEU A 36 -9.77 -0.15 -11.66
CA LEU A 36 -8.56 -0.75 -12.24
C LEU A 36 -8.63 -2.27 -12.05
N LYS A 37 -8.78 -3.00 -13.13
CA LYS A 37 -8.88 -4.47 -13.09
C LYS A 37 -7.54 -5.15 -12.81
N ASN A 38 -6.47 -4.61 -13.38
CA ASN A 38 -5.10 -5.12 -13.28
C ASN A 38 -4.12 -3.97 -13.49
N PHE A 39 -2.83 -4.26 -13.65
CA PHE A 39 -1.78 -3.27 -13.91
C PHE A 39 -1.59 -2.94 -15.39
N ASP A 40 -2.36 -3.54 -16.30
CA ASP A 40 -2.28 -3.19 -17.72
C ASP A 40 -2.52 -1.69 -17.88
N ASN A 41 -1.63 -1.04 -18.62
CA ASN A 41 -1.70 0.40 -18.88
C ASN A 41 -1.59 1.33 -17.65
N ILE A 42 -1.05 0.85 -16.50
CA ILE A 42 -0.84 1.73 -15.33
C ILE A 42 0.02 2.96 -15.68
N VAL A 43 0.97 2.81 -16.61
CA VAL A 43 1.84 3.90 -17.08
C VAL A 43 1.02 4.97 -17.78
N ASP A 44 -0.05 4.61 -18.50
CA ASP A 44 -0.94 5.55 -19.18
C ASP A 44 -1.76 6.42 -18.21
N LEU A 45 -1.85 6.00 -16.94
CA LEU A 45 -2.49 6.78 -15.88
C LEU A 45 -1.59 7.86 -15.29
N ILE A 46 -0.30 7.83 -15.61
CA ILE A 46 0.63 8.88 -15.12
C ILE A 46 0.22 10.20 -15.78
N PRO A 47 -0.13 11.24 -15.02
CA PRO A 47 -0.44 12.53 -15.57
C PRO A 47 0.72 13.08 -16.42
N LYS A 48 0.41 13.91 -17.41
CA LYS A 48 1.46 14.55 -18.23
C LYS A 48 2.49 15.24 -17.34
N LEU A 49 3.71 14.79 -17.42
CA LEU A 49 4.84 15.34 -16.67
C LEU A 49 5.51 16.46 -17.46
N GLU A 50 5.98 17.50 -16.78
CA GLU A 50 6.80 18.57 -17.40
C GLU A 50 8.20 18.04 -17.77
N ARG A 51 8.70 17.08 -16.99
CA ARG A 51 9.95 16.35 -17.22
C ARG A 51 9.88 14.96 -16.57
N PRO A 52 10.72 14.01 -16.98
CA PRO A 52 10.83 12.74 -16.25
C PRO A 52 11.18 12.95 -14.78
N LEU A 53 10.64 12.11 -13.90
CA LEU A 53 10.87 12.17 -12.44
C LEU A 53 12.25 11.59 -12.10
N ARG A 54 13.03 12.33 -11.31
CA ARG A 54 14.32 11.87 -10.81
C ARG A 54 14.10 10.84 -9.70
N VAL A 55 14.43 9.59 -9.99
CA VAL A 55 14.32 8.47 -9.05
C VAL A 55 15.68 8.19 -8.44
N ILE A 56 15.79 8.39 -7.14
CA ILE A 56 17.02 8.20 -6.37
C ILE A 56 17.07 6.76 -5.86
N LEU A 57 17.85 5.90 -6.53
CA LEU A 57 18.02 4.49 -6.19
C LEU A 57 19.14 4.32 -5.15
N ALA A 58 18.76 4.07 -3.90
CA ALA A 58 19.68 3.86 -2.79
C ALA A 58 20.20 2.41 -2.76
N GLY A 59 21.41 2.16 -3.24
CA GLY A 59 22.01 0.84 -3.42
C GLY A 59 21.79 0.29 -4.82
N SER A 60 22.58 0.80 -5.77
CA SER A 60 22.40 0.61 -7.22
C SER A 60 23.10 -0.64 -7.79
N ASP A 61 23.40 -1.64 -6.96
CA ASP A 61 24.02 -2.91 -7.36
C ASP A 61 23.04 -4.11 -7.38
N GLY A 62 21.74 -3.86 -7.30
CA GLY A 62 20.69 -4.88 -7.40
C GLY A 62 20.12 -5.00 -8.81
N GLU A 63 20.27 -6.17 -9.44
CA GLU A 63 19.93 -6.38 -10.86
C GLU A 63 18.47 -6.02 -11.21
N ASN A 64 17.48 -6.62 -10.52
CA ASN A 64 16.07 -6.40 -10.84
C ASN A 64 15.64 -4.95 -10.62
N MET A 65 16.16 -4.28 -9.58
CA MET A 65 15.87 -2.87 -9.32
C MET A 65 16.45 -1.97 -10.43
N VAL A 66 17.67 -2.29 -10.87
CA VAL A 66 18.33 -1.57 -11.98
C VAL A 66 17.57 -1.81 -13.29
N ARG A 67 17.20 -3.05 -13.62
CA ARG A 67 16.36 -3.33 -14.80
C ARG A 67 15.05 -2.54 -14.76
N GLY A 68 14.32 -2.60 -13.64
CA GLY A 68 13.02 -1.94 -13.52
C GLY A 68 13.07 -0.41 -13.61
N ILE A 69 14.12 0.23 -13.02
CA ILE A 69 14.26 1.70 -13.16
C ILE A 69 14.58 2.11 -14.60
N PHE A 70 15.33 1.27 -15.34
CA PHE A 70 15.60 1.53 -16.77
C PHE A 70 14.41 1.19 -17.67
N GLN A 71 13.56 0.21 -17.31
CA GLN A 71 12.25 0.01 -17.98
C GLN A 71 11.36 1.24 -17.82
N ALA A 72 11.25 1.79 -16.62
CA ALA A 72 10.51 3.02 -16.37
C ALA A 72 11.11 4.25 -17.12
N GLN A 73 12.43 4.28 -17.32
CA GLN A 73 13.07 5.29 -18.18
C GLN A 73 12.69 5.10 -19.64
N GLU A 74 12.67 3.88 -20.16
CA GLU A 74 12.25 3.58 -21.54
C GLU A 74 10.78 3.94 -21.77
N ALA A 75 9.93 3.76 -20.75
CA ALA A 75 8.56 4.25 -20.75
C ALA A 75 8.44 5.79 -20.67
N GLY A 76 9.54 6.50 -20.46
CA GLY A 76 9.62 7.96 -20.60
C GLY A 76 9.29 8.79 -19.37
N PHE A 77 8.97 8.18 -18.22
CA PHE A 77 8.54 8.91 -17.02
C PHE A 77 9.61 9.01 -15.91
N VAL A 78 10.76 8.34 -16.06
CA VAL A 78 11.83 8.29 -15.06
C VAL A 78 13.17 8.75 -15.59
N GLN A 79 13.92 9.47 -14.77
CA GLN A 79 15.35 9.74 -14.92
C GLN A 79 16.10 9.07 -13.76
N PRO A 80 16.93 8.03 -14.02
CA PRO A 80 17.65 7.32 -12.98
C PRO A 80 18.76 8.16 -12.35
N VAL A 81 18.83 8.18 -11.00
CA VAL A 81 19.94 8.65 -10.20
C VAL A 81 20.41 7.46 -9.35
N LEU A 82 21.54 6.90 -9.70
CA LEU A 82 22.08 5.68 -9.11
C LEU A 82 23.05 6.06 -7.97
N VAL A 83 22.72 5.66 -6.74
CA VAL A 83 23.51 5.98 -5.54
C VAL A 83 24.12 4.70 -4.99
N GLY A 84 25.46 4.61 -4.95
CA GLY A 84 26.12 3.40 -4.47
C GLY A 84 27.59 3.32 -4.91
N ASP A 85 28.17 2.14 -4.78
CA ASP A 85 29.53 1.84 -5.25
C ASP A 85 29.59 1.96 -6.79
N ARG A 86 30.34 2.94 -7.27
CA ARG A 86 30.48 3.25 -8.69
C ARG A 86 31.00 2.04 -9.49
N ALA A 87 32.02 1.35 -8.98
CA ALA A 87 32.64 0.25 -9.72
C ALA A 87 31.67 -0.92 -9.89
N ARG A 88 30.97 -1.31 -8.81
CA ARG A 88 29.94 -2.36 -8.85
C ARG A 88 28.76 -1.98 -9.73
N THR A 89 28.32 -0.74 -9.64
CA THR A 89 27.18 -0.25 -10.44
C THR A 89 27.53 -0.27 -11.93
N ILE A 90 28.72 0.23 -12.34
CA ILE A 90 29.15 0.23 -13.74
C ILE A 90 29.28 -1.21 -14.25
N ALA A 91 29.94 -2.11 -13.51
CA ALA A 91 30.07 -3.50 -13.91
C ALA A 91 28.71 -4.19 -14.08
N LEU A 92 27.71 -3.85 -13.23
CA LEU A 92 26.34 -4.34 -13.39
C LEU A 92 25.71 -3.78 -14.67
N LEU A 93 25.80 -2.47 -14.91
CA LEU A 93 25.22 -1.83 -16.10
C LEU A 93 25.81 -2.39 -17.40
N GLU A 94 27.13 -2.62 -17.44
CA GLU A 94 27.81 -3.25 -18.59
C GLU A 94 27.28 -4.66 -18.83
N ARG A 95 27.20 -5.48 -17.79
CA ARG A 95 26.65 -6.85 -17.87
C ARG A 95 25.19 -6.86 -18.34
N LEU A 96 24.40 -5.84 -18.00
CA LEU A 96 22.99 -5.71 -18.38
C LEU A 96 22.80 -5.05 -19.76
N GLY A 97 23.85 -4.53 -20.39
CA GLY A 97 23.76 -3.76 -21.63
C GLY A 97 23.14 -2.36 -21.46
N LEU A 98 23.16 -1.81 -20.26
CA LEU A 98 22.52 -0.54 -19.88
C LEU A 98 23.51 0.62 -19.74
N ALA A 99 24.83 0.38 -19.86
CA ALA A 99 25.87 1.38 -19.62
C ALA A 99 25.80 2.61 -20.54
N GLN A 100 25.17 2.49 -21.71
CA GLN A 100 25.00 3.58 -22.68
C GLN A 100 23.69 4.37 -22.48
N LYS A 101 22.80 3.93 -21.60
CA LYS A 101 21.59 4.67 -21.25
C LYS A 101 21.93 5.90 -20.40
N PRO A 102 21.20 7.02 -20.51
CA PRO A 102 21.45 8.18 -19.66
C PRO A 102 21.08 7.92 -18.20
N TYR A 103 21.98 8.21 -17.28
CA TYR A 103 21.77 8.18 -15.83
C TYR A 103 22.72 9.16 -15.12
N THR A 104 22.40 9.50 -13.87
CA THR A 104 23.32 10.20 -12.98
C THR A 104 23.90 9.19 -11.99
N MET A 105 25.21 9.20 -11.80
CA MET A 105 25.91 8.35 -10.82
C MET A 105 26.39 9.16 -9.64
N VAL A 106 25.97 8.79 -8.44
CA VAL A 106 26.47 9.33 -7.17
C VAL A 106 27.29 8.23 -6.48
N ASP A 107 28.59 8.43 -6.44
CA ASP A 107 29.54 7.48 -5.86
C ASP A 107 29.52 7.59 -4.33
N VAL A 108 29.35 6.47 -3.65
CA VAL A 108 29.34 6.39 -2.19
C VAL A 108 30.53 5.56 -1.72
N ALA A 109 31.43 6.19 -1.00
CA ALA A 109 32.64 5.54 -0.51
C ALA A 109 32.30 4.37 0.44
N PRO A 110 33.14 3.31 0.48
CA PRO A 110 32.97 2.20 1.40
C PRO A 110 32.85 2.67 2.86
N GLY A 111 31.86 2.14 3.57
CA GLY A 111 31.56 2.51 4.97
C GLY A 111 30.57 3.67 5.14
N HIS A 112 30.24 4.40 4.10
CA HIS A 112 29.19 5.42 4.14
C HIS A 112 27.80 4.80 3.97
N ASN A 113 26.79 5.48 4.53
CA ASN A 113 25.41 5.02 4.44
C ASN A 113 24.76 5.47 3.12
N VAL A 114 24.64 4.55 2.18
CA VAL A 114 24.05 4.80 0.86
C VAL A 114 22.62 5.34 0.92
N THR A 115 21.86 4.95 1.94
CA THR A 115 20.49 5.46 2.13
C THR A 115 20.51 6.91 2.59
N GLN A 116 21.46 7.28 3.45
CA GLN A 116 21.59 8.67 3.90
C GLN A 116 21.95 9.61 2.74
N GLU A 117 22.93 9.22 1.91
CA GLU A 117 23.28 9.99 0.71
C GLU A 117 22.08 10.19 -0.23
N ALA A 118 21.29 9.12 -0.43
CA ALA A 118 20.07 9.19 -1.24
C ALA A 118 19.01 10.13 -0.62
N ILE A 119 18.86 10.12 0.71
CA ILE A 119 17.96 11.03 1.45
C ILE A 119 18.42 12.48 1.29
N ASP A 120 19.71 12.74 1.37
CA ASP A 120 20.25 14.10 1.26
C ASP A 120 20.00 14.70 -0.13
N ILE A 121 20.07 13.90 -1.19
CA ILE A 121 19.69 14.31 -2.55
C ILE A 121 18.18 14.64 -2.63
N VAL A 122 17.32 13.82 -2.04
CA VAL A 122 15.88 14.12 -2.00
C VAL A 122 15.61 15.39 -1.20
N ARG A 123 16.30 15.57 -0.09
CA ARG A 123 16.13 16.72 0.80
C ARG A 123 16.57 18.03 0.14
N SER A 124 17.61 18.02 -0.71
CA SER A 124 18.03 19.20 -1.49
C SER A 124 17.05 19.60 -2.59
N GLY A 125 16.06 18.75 -2.89
CA GLY A 125 15.09 18.96 -3.96
C GLY A 125 15.54 18.39 -5.31
N ASP A 126 16.60 17.58 -5.34
CA ASP A 126 17.16 16.96 -6.53
C ASP A 126 16.64 15.53 -6.79
N GLY A 127 15.69 15.06 -5.98
CA GLY A 127 14.99 13.78 -6.12
C GLY A 127 13.48 13.95 -5.99
N ASP A 128 12.74 13.30 -6.88
CA ASP A 128 11.28 13.32 -6.90
C ASP A 128 10.67 12.05 -6.29
N ILE A 129 11.40 10.92 -6.37
CA ILE A 129 11.06 9.63 -5.77
C ILE A 129 12.31 9.05 -5.13
N LEU A 130 12.20 8.55 -3.89
CA LEU A 130 13.25 7.74 -3.26
C LEU A 130 12.93 6.27 -3.51
N MET A 131 13.93 5.48 -3.91
CA MET A 131 13.75 4.06 -4.16
C MET A 131 14.75 3.23 -3.38
N ARG A 132 14.26 2.14 -2.75
CA ARG A 132 15.13 1.16 -2.14
C ARG A 132 15.78 0.26 -3.20
N GLY A 133 17.09 0.19 -3.20
CA GLY A 133 17.86 -0.74 -3.99
C GLY A 133 18.27 -2.00 -3.19
N ASN A 134 19.52 -2.45 -3.37
CA ASN A 134 20.06 -3.64 -2.74
C ASN A 134 20.49 -3.39 -1.28
N THR A 135 19.54 -2.98 -0.44
CA THR A 135 19.75 -2.81 0.99
C THR A 135 18.67 -3.53 1.79
N SER A 136 18.95 -3.93 3.04
CA SER A 136 17.93 -4.54 3.87
C SER A 136 16.83 -3.52 4.20
N THR A 137 15.59 -4.00 4.37
CA THR A 137 14.45 -3.14 4.73
C THR A 137 14.75 -2.31 5.97
N ARG A 138 15.39 -2.90 6.99
CA ARG A 138 15.76 -2.20 8.22
C ARG A 138 16.77 -1.07 7.95
N HIS A 139 17.86 -1.36 7.24
CA HIS A 139 18.91 -0.36 6.95
C HIS A 139 18.40 0.78 6.07
N PHE A 140 17.40 0.51 5.23
CA PHE A 140 16.75 1.54 4.44
C PHE A 140 15.73 2.35 5.27
N LEU A 141 14.83 1.67 5.99
CA LEU A 141 13.75 2.36 6.70
C LEU A 141 14.22 3.13 7.94
N MET A 142 15.26 2.69 8.64
CA MET A 142 15.75 3.41 9.82
C MET A 142 16.11 4.87 9.51
N PRO A 143 16.94 5.20 8.51
CA PRO A 143 17.21 6.59 8.16
C PRO A 143 15.99 7.30 7.58
N VAL A 144 15.15 6.60 6.78
CA VAL A 144 13.94 7.18 6.18
C VAL A 144 12.95 7.65 7.24
N LEU A 145 12.78 6.87 8.31
CA LEU A 145 11.84 7.17 9.41
C LEU A 145 12.42 8.10 10.47
N ASP A 146 13.72 8.40 10.41
CA ASP A 146 14.36 9.29 11.37
C ASP A 146 13.84 10.73 11.21
N PRO A 147 13.30 11.34 12.28
CA PRO A 147 12.79 12.70 12.22
C PRO A 147 13.83 13.76 11.81
N SER A 148 15.10 13.50 12.11
CA SER A 148 16.22 14.44 11.81
C SER A 148 16.54 14.51 10.32
N ASN A 149 16.17 13.49 9.54
CA ASN A 149 16.49 13.39 8.11
C ASN A 149 15.60 14.21 7.17
N GLY A 150 14.55 14.87 7.70
CA GLY A 150 13.75 15.83 6.94
C GLY A 150 12.84 15.25 5.85
N LEU A 151 12.63 13.94 5.82
CA LEU A 151 11.64 13.29 4.95
C LEU A 151 10.24 13.24 5.55
N ARG A 152 10.13 13.38 6.88
CA ARG A 152 8.85 13.39 7.57
C ARG A 152 8.07 14.64 7.27
N THR A 153 6.76 14.48 7.18
CA THR A 153 5.77 15.55 7.13
C THR A 153 4.93 15.55 8.42
N ASN A 154 3.81 16.23 8.44
CA ASN A 154 2.79 16.12 9.49
C ASN A 154 1.97 14.82 9.38
N ARG A 155 2.20 14.01 8.33
CA ARG A 155 1.52 12.72 8.12
C ARG A 155 2.37 11.56 8.62
N LEU A 156 1.71 10.52 9.13
CA LEU A 156 2.36 9.25 9.44
C LEU A 156 2.80 8.58 8.13
N MET A 157 4.03 8.09 8.08
CA MET A 157 4.48 7.25 6.97
C MET A 157 3.88 5.85 7.11
N THR A 158 3.23 5.36 6.06
CA THR A 158 2.65 4.02 5.97
C THR A 158 2.91 3.42 4.61
N HIS A 159 2.84 2.10 4.50
CA HIS A 159 3.01 1.44 3.22
C HIS A 159 1.65 1.07 2.62
N VAL A 160 1.43 1.45 1.38
CA VAL A 160 0.26 1.04 0.59
C VAL A 160 0.73 0.21 -0.59
N SER A 161 0.22 -1.02 -0.72
CA SER A 161 0.37 -1.85 -1.91
C SER A 161 -0.92 -1.91 -2.69
N LEU A 162 -0.82 -1.96 -4.02
CA LEU A 162 -1.87 -2.47 -4.88
C LEU A 162 -1.52 -3.88 -5.30
N VAL A 163 -2.50 -4.75 -5.35
CA VAL A 163 -2.34 -6.18 -5.64
C VAL A 163 -3.33 -6.58 -6.72
N SER A 164 -2.83 -7.20 -7.79
CA SER A 164 -3.64 -7.90 -8.78
C SER A 164 -3.71 -9.37 -8.38
N LEU A 165 -4.89 -9.82 -7.98
CA LEU A 165 -5.19 -11.21 -7.67
C LEU A 165 -5.99 -11.81 -8.82
N PRO A 166 -5.62 -12.98 -9.38
CA PRO A 166 -6.32 -13.58 -10.51
C PRO A 166 -7.83 -13.78 -10.28
N GLU A 167 -8.22 -14.17 -9.06
CA GLU A 167 -9.61 -14.45 -8.68
C GLU A 167 -10.35 -13.21 -8.11
N TYR A 168 -9.71 -12.04 -8.09
CA TYR A 168 -10.34 -10.81 -7.64
C TYR A 168 -10.58 -9.87 -8.81
N PRO A 169 -11.78 -9.28 -8.99
CA PRO A 169 -12.17 -8.63 -10.25
C PRO A 169 -11.45 -7.31 -10.53
N LYS A 170 -10.73 -6.76 -9.58
CA LYS A 170 -10.02 -5.48 -9.66
C LYS A 170 -8.77 -5.44 -8.80
N LEU A 171 -7.97 -4.38 -8.92
CA LEU A 171 -6.84 -4.17 -8.01
C LEU A 171 -7.36 -3.96 -6.58
N LEU A 172 -6.66 -4.58 -5.62
CA LEU A 172 -6.99 -4.52 -4.21
C LEU A 172 -5.84 -3.87 -3.44
N ALA A 173 -6.10 -2.78 -2.74
CA ALA A 173 -5.10 -2.18 -1.86
C ALA A 173 -4.91 -3.03 -0.59
N LEU A 174 -3.67 -3.07 -0.06
CA LEU A 174 -3.36 -3.67 1.24
C LEU A 174 -2.42 -2.73 2.01
N SER A 175 -2.76 -2.44 3.27
CA SER A 175 -1.98 -1.55 4.15
C SER A 175 -2.16 -1.93 5.63
N ASP A 176 -1.18 -1.75 6.54
CA ASP A 176 0.24 -1.52 6.30
C ASP A 176 1.00 -2.84 6.40
N MET A 177 1.86 -3.12 5.44
CA MET A 177 2.58 -4.40 5.43
C MET A 177 4.10 -4.25 5.66
N THR A 178 4.60 -3.02 5.97
CA THR A 178 6.05 -2.79 5.98
C THR A 178 6.54 -1.81 7.05
N VAL A 179 5.76 -0.82 7.45
CA VAL A 179 6.23 0.31 8.29
C VAL A 179 5.75 0.19 9.73
N ILE A 180 4.46 0.06 9.97
CA ILE A 180 3.87 0.10 11.30
C ILE A 180 3.61 -1.32 11.82
N ILE A 181 4.42 -1.77 12.78
CA ILE A 181 4.39 -3.16 13.25
C ILE A 181 3.06 -3.48 13.96
N LYS A 182 2.68 -2.65 14.92
CA LYS A 182 1.46 -2.80 15.73
C LYS A 182 0.79 -1.45 15.85
N PRO A 183 -0.10 -1.09 14.91
CA PRO A 183 -0.69 0.25 14.90
C PRO A 183 -1.64 0.45 16.10
N THR A 184 -1.51 1.60 16.73
CA THR A 184 -2.52 2.13 17.64
C THR A 184 -3.78 2.54 16.86
N LEU A 185 -4.87 2.83 17.55
CA LEU A 185 -6.11 3.29 16.90
C LEU A 185 -5.90 4.55 16.03
N GLU A 186 -5.11 5.52 16.53
CA GLU A 186 -4.81 6.75 15.78
C GLU A 186 -3.90 6.48 14.57
N GLU A 187 -2.95 5.57 14.71
CA GLU A 187 -2.15 5.12 13.57
C GLU A 187 -2.99 4.37 12.54
N LYS A 188 -3.98 3.56 12.95
CA LYS A 188 -4.95 2.92 12.04
C LYS A 188 -5.76 3.95 11.26
N LYS A 189 -6.19 5.06 11.89
CA LYS A 189 -6.83 6.16 11.17
C LYS A 189 -5.92 6.78 10.11
N ALA A 190 -4.64 6.93 10.42
CA ALA A 190 -3.65 7.45 9.47
C ALA A 190 -3.41 6.45 8.31
N ILE A 191 -3.34 5.15 8.60
CA ILE A 191 -3.24 4.08 7.60
C ILE A 191 -4.45 4.13 6.65
N ILE A 192 -5.66 4.20 7.19
CA ILE A 192 -6.91 4.30 6.43
C ILE A 192 -6.89 5.54 5.54
N ARG A 193 -6.54 6.71 6.08
CA ARG A 193 -6.45 7.97 5.32
C ARG A 193 -5.44 7.87 4.17
N ASN A 194 -4.27 7.35 4.45
CA ASN A 194 -3.22 7.18 3.45
C ASN A 194 -3.62 6.21 2.34
N THR A 195 -4.33 5.13 2.70
CA THR A 195 -4.84 4.15 1.72
C THR A 195 -5.95 4.75 0.87
N ALA A 196 -6.88 5.48 1.48
CA ALA A 196 -7.94 6.18 0.75
C ALA A 196 -7.37 7.22 -0.22
N ASP A 197 -6.39 8.02 0.22
CA ASP A 197 -5.72 9.02 -0.62
C ASP A 197 -4.96 8.37 -1.78
N ALA A 198 -4.30 7.22 -1.54
CA ALA A 198 -3.63 6.49 -2.60
C ALA A 198 -4.63 5.97 -3.65
N LEU A 199 -5.77 5.41 -3.24
CA LEU A 199 -6.82 4.98 -4.16
C LEU A 199 -7.44 6.16 -4.91
N LYS A 200 -7.63 7.31 -4.25
CA LYS A 200 -8.11 8.53 -4.91
C LYS A 200 -7.14 9.06 -5.97
N ALA A 201 -5.85 8.88 -5.78
CA ALA A 201 -4.86 9.22 -6.82
C ALA A 201 -5.07 8.42 -8.11
N PHE A 202 -5.69 7.24 -8.00
CA PHE A 202 -6.11 6.40 -9.13
C PHE A 202 -7.56 6.65 -9.60
N GLY A 203 -8.24 7.68 -9.09
CA GLY A 203 -9.56 8.08 -9.55
C GLY A 203 -10.74 7.45 -8.80
N TYR A 204 -10.50 6.71 -7.71
CA TYR A 204 -11.59 6.26 -6.84
C TYR A 204 -12.16 7.45 -6.06
N GLU A 205 -13.44 7.72 -6.16
CA GLU A 205 -14.07 8.86 -5.45
C GLU A 205 -14.33 8.55 -3.98
N ASN A 206 -14.86 7.37 -3.68
CA ASN A 206 -15.18 6.93 -2.32
C ASN A 206 -14.71 5.48 -2.10
N PRO A 207 -13.41 5.24 -1.85
CA PRO A 207 -12.88 3.89 -1.70
C PRO A 207 -13.54 3.10 -0.57
N ARG A 208 -13.83 1.83 -0.81
CA ARG A 208 -14.45 0.89 0.14
C ARG A 208 -13.35 0.06 0.79
N LEU A 209 -13.11 0.28 2.08
CA LEU A 209 -12.03 -0.33 2.82
C LEU A 209 -12.55 -1.34 3.85
N ALA A 210 -12.08 -2.58 3.75
CA ALA A 210 -12.36 -3.64 4.71
C ALA A 210 -11.37 -3.56 5.89
N LEU A 211 -11.88 -3.52 7.12
CA LEU A 211 -11.07 -3.64 8.34
C LEU A 211 -10.94 -5.11 8.70
N LEU A 212 -9.85 -5.73 8.24
CA LEU A 212 -9.59 -7.15 8.36
C LEU A 212 -9.47 -7.59 9.82
N SER A 213 -10.17 -8.66 10.16
CA SER A 213 -10.11 -9.33 11.44
C SER A 213 -10.21 -10.84 11.26
N LEU A 214 -10.08 -11.60 12.35
CA LEU A 214 -10.27 -13.05 12.28
C LEU A 214 -11.75 -13.42 12.13
N VAL A 215 -12.64 -12.61 12.74
CA VAL A 215 -14.09 -12.83 12.75
C VAL A 215 -14.82 -11.53 12.47
N GLU A 216 -16.09 -11.65 12.11
CA GLU A 216 -17.00 -10.53 11.82
C GLU A 216 -17.75 -10.01 13.05
N GLU A 217 -17.75 -10.75 14.13
CA GLU A 217 -18.38 -10.36 15.39
C GLU A 217 -17.41 -9.66 16.33
N VAL A 218 -17.90 -8.65 17.03
CA VAL A 218 -17.09 -7.94 18.03
C VAL A 218 -16.97 -8.78 19.28
N THR A 219 -15.74 -9.08 19.66
CA THR A 219 -15.44 -9.76 20.92
C THR A 219 -14.32 -9.06 21.69
N PHE A 220 -14.52 -8.85 23.00
CA PHE A 220 -13.55 -8.15 23.85
C PHE A 220 -12.22 -8.90 24.04
N HIS A 221 -12.19 -10.18 23.68
CA HIS A 221 -10.95 -10.97 23.69
C HIS A 221 -10.07 -10.76 22.45
N MET A 222 -10.62 -10.10 21.44
CA MET A 222 -9.94 -9.79 20.17
C MET A 222 -9.99 -8.28 19.92
N GLN A 223 -8.92 -7.62 20.31
CA GLN A 223 -8.79 -6.16 20.29
C GLN A 223 -9.02 -5.55 18.90
N ASP A 224 -8.59 -6.25 17.85
CA ASP A 224 -8.78 -5.84 16.44
C ASP A 224 -10.26 -5.70 16.07
N THR A 225 -11.15 -6.58 16.58
CA THR A 225 -12.59 -6.49 16.32
C THR A 225 -13.22 -5.26 16.99
N VAL A 226 -12.80 -4.95 18.22
CA VAL A 226 -13.24 -3.79 18.98
C VAL A 226 -12.78 -2.49 18.30
N GLU A 227 -11.53 -2.46 17.86
CA GLU A 227 -10.97 -1.30 17.16
C GLU A 227 -11.62 -1.08 15.80
N ALA A 228 -11.88 -2.16 15.04
CA ALA A 228 -12.58 -2.08 13.76
C ALA A 228 -13.99 -1.49 13.92
N GLN A 229 -14.78 -1.99 14.88
CA GLN A 229 -16.11 -1.44 15.17
C GLN A 229 -16.03 0.04 15.56
N ARG A 230 -15.05 0.41 16.39
CA ARG A 230 -14.85 1.80 16.79
C ARG A 230 -14.53 2.70 15.60
N LEU A 231 -13.62 2.28 14.72
CA LEU A 231 -13.26 3.03 13.51
C LEU A 231 -14.46 3.24 12.59
N VAL A 232 -15.28 2.21 12.35
CA VAL A 232 -16.51 2.32 11.55
C VAL A 232 -17.49 3.30 12.20
N SER A 233 -17.69 3.21 13.53
CA SER A 233 -18.60 4.10 14.27
C SER A 233 -18.11 5.55 14.27
N GLU A 234 -16.82 5.78 14.43
CA GLU A 234 -16.22 7.13 14.38
C GLU A 234 -16.32 7.71 12.97
N GLN A 235 -16.05 6.92 11.92
CA GLN A 235 -16.15 7.33 10.54
C GLN A 235 -17.57 7.79 10.18
N SER A 236 -18.60 7.07 10.63
CA SER A 236 -20.01 7.41 10.38
C SER A 236 -20.43 8.72 11.06
N ARG A 237 -19.86 9.04 12.22
CA ARG A 237 -20.21 10.25 13.00
C ARG A 237 -19.37 11.46 12.65
N ARG A 238 -18.08 11.28 12.42
CA ARG A 238 -17.09 12.31 12.11
C ARG A 238 -16.06 11.73 11.15
N PRO A 239 -16.30 11.80 9.85
CA PRO A 239 -15.38 11.28 8.86
C PRO A 239 -13.96 11.83 9.03
N PHE A 240 -12.98 10.95 9.12
CA PHE A 240 -11.56 11.29 9.20
C PHE A 240 -10.81 11.02 7.89
N ALA A 241 -11.48 10.35 6.94
CA ALA A 241 -11.02 10.10 5.58
C ALA A 241 -12.26 10.07 4.67
N ASP A 242 -12.08 10.38 3.38
CA ASP A 242 -13.15 10.22 2.40
C ASP A 242 -13.12 8.80 1.83
N CYS A 243 -13.71 7.88 2.53
CA CYS A 243 -13.84 6.47 2.17
C CYS A 243 -15.01 5.85 2.94
N GLU A 244 -15.41 4.67 2.55
CA GLU A 244 -16.36 3.86 3.28
C GLU A 244 -15.64 2.73 4.01
N LEU A 245 -15.91 2.56 5.31
CA LEU A 245 -15.33 1.53 6.13
C LEU A 245 -16.33 0.43 6.44
N TRP A 246 -15.87 -0.82 6.35
CA TRP A 246 -16.61 -2.00 6.73
C TRP A 246 -15.76 -2.92 7.61
N GLY A 247 -16.30 -3.37 8.73
CA GLY A 247 -15.58 -4.26 9.62
C GLY A 247 -16.11 -4.24 11.06
N PRO A 248 -15.66 -5.18 11.92
CA PRO A 248 -14.65 -6.21 11.59
C PRO A 248 -15.17 -7.18 10.52
N ILE A 249 -14.29 -7.73 9.71
CA ILE A 249 -14.66 -8.69 8.66
C ILE A 249 -13.55 -9.73 8.44
N ALA A 250 -13.94 -11.00 8.34
CA ALA A 250 -13.03 -12.10 8.05
C ALA A 250 -12.59 -12.10 6.57
N TYR A 251 -11.39 -12.60 6.31
CA TYR A 251 -10.79 -12.54 4.97
C TYR A 251 -11.62 -13.24 3.89
N ASP A 252 -12.18 -14.41 4.19
CA ASP A 252 -13.00 -15.17 3.24
C ASP A 252 -14.27 -14.42 2.84
N LEU A 253 -14.82 -13.58 3.73
CA LEU A 253 -15.98 -12.73 3.45
C LEU A 253 -15.62 -11.54 2.55
N ILE A 254 -14.37 -11.08 2.58
CA ILE A 254 -13.89 -10.03 1.67
C ILE A 254 -13.77 -10.58 0.25
N ILE A 255 -13.18 -11.77 0.10
CA ILE A 255 -12.74 -12.30 -1.19
C ILE A 255 -13.85 -13.13 -1.86
N SER A 256 -14.67 -13.85 -1.10
CA SER A 256 -15.62 -14.84 -1.62
C SER A 256 -17.06 -14.48 -1.34
N LYS A 257 -17.81 -14.22 -2.41
CA LYS A 257 -19.27 -14.05 -2.35
C LYS A 257 -19.99 -15.32 -1.86
N GLU A 258 -19.43 -16.49 -2.21
CA GLU A 258 -19.99 -17.77 -1.78
C GLU A 258 -19.80 -18.00 -0.28
N ALA A 259 -18.62 -17.62 0.27
CA ALA A 259 -18.40 -17.69 1.72
C ALA A 259 -19.37 -16.78 2.49
N ALA A 260 -19.63 -15.57 2.00
CA ALA A 260 -20.61 -14.66 2.58
C ALA A 260 -22.01 -15.27 2.55
N ARG A 261 -22.42 -15.87 1.43
CA ARG A 261 -23.71 -16.54 1.29
C ARG A 261 -23.86 -17.71 2.27
N LEU A 262 -22.84 -18.57 2.38
CA LEU A 262 -22.87 -19.74 3.29
C LEU A 262 -22.91 -19.36 4.75
N LYS A 263 -22.26 -18.26 5.13
CA LYS A 263 -22.26 -17.71 6.48
C LYS A 263 -23.45 -16.80 6.79
N ASN A 264 -24.36 -16.59 5.81
CA ASN A 264 -25.47 -15.62 5.90
C ASN A 264 -24.98 -14.21 6.30
N TYR A 265 -23.83 -13.80 5.77
CA TYR A 265 -23.24 -12.50 6.04
C TYR A 265 -23.66 -11.51 4.96
N ASP A 266 -24.48 -10.52 5.37
CA ASP A 266 -25.02 -9.51 4.47
C ASP A 266 -24.03 -8.34 4.35
N CYS A 267 -23.15 -8.41 3.34
CA CYS A 267 -22.24 -7.35 2.97
C CYS A 267 -22.28 -7.14 1.45
N PRO A 268 -22.67 -5.97 0.96
CA PRO A 268 -22.80 -5.71 -0.48
C PRO A 268 -21.44 -5.75 -1.20
N TYR A 269 -20.33 -5.66 -0.47
CA TYR A 269 -18.97 -5.61 -1.03
C TYR A 269 -18.24 -6.95 -1.01
N SER A 270 -18.84 -8.01 -0.45
CA SER A 270 -18.24 -9.35 -0.44
C SER A 270 -18.01 -9.88 -1.86
N GLY A 271 -16.84 -10.50 -2.08
CA GLY A 271 -16.50 -11.14 -3.35
C GLY A 271 -16.18 -10.17 -4.48
N GLY A 272 -15.51 -9.06 -4.20
CA GLY A 272 -14.95 -8.17 -5.24
C GLY A 272 -15.35 -6.70 -5.12
N GLY A 273 -16.21 -6.34 -4.18
CA GLY A 273 -16.67 -4.97 -4.03
C GLY A 273 -15.71 -4.05 -3.24
N PHE A 274 -14.82 -4.60 -2.43
CA PHE A 274 -13.84 -3.81 -1.68
C PHE A 274 -12.70 -3.32 -2.58
N ASP A 275 -12.21 -2.11 -2.30
CA ASP A 275 -11.09 -1.48 -2.99
C ASP A 275 -9.79 -1.63 -2.21
N GLY A 276 -9.88 -1.91 -0.91
CA GLY A 276 -8.70 -2.12 -0.07
C GLY A 276 -8.99 -2.86 1.23
N ILE A 277 -7.92 -3.42 1.78
CA ILE A 277 -7.89 -4.12 3.07
C ILE A 277 -6.94 -3.36 3.99
N ILE A 278 -7.43 -3.02 5.17
CA ILE A 278 -6.63 -2.52 6.29
C ILE A 278 -6.38 -3.67 7.24
N ALA A 279 -5.14 -4.11 7.33
CA ALA A 279 -4.75 -5.21 8.20
C ALA A 279 -4.67 -4.76 9.67
N PRO A 280 -4.94 -5.65 10.63
CA PRO A 280 -4.86 -5.34 12.06
C PRO A 280 -3.43 -5.02 12.51
N ASP A 281 -2.44 -5.66 11.90
CA ASP A 281 -1.01 -5.49 12.14
C ASP A 281 -0.17 -5.86 10.92
N LEU A 282 1.13 -5.51 10.98
CA LEU A 282 2.09 -5.76 9.91
C LEU A 282 2.29 -7.25 9.62
N SER A 283 2.27 -8.11 10.63
CA SER A 283 2.49 -9.54 10.46
C SER A 283 1.40 -10.16 9.61
N THR A 284 0.15 -9.83 9.90
CA THR A 284 -1.03 -10.26 9.14
C THR A 284 -0.93 -9.81 7.68
N ALA A 285 -0.65 -8.53 7.44
CA ALA A 285 -0.53 -8.01 6.07
C ALA A 285 0.63 -8.65 5.30
N ASN A 286 1.80 -8.79 5.93
CA ASN A 286 3.00 -9.31 5.29
C ASN A 286 2.88 -10.81 4.96
N ILE A 287 2.27 -11.60 5.84
CA ILE A 287 2.00 -13.02 5.58
C ILE A 287 0.98 -13.16 4.44
N LEU A 288 -0.08 -12.35 4.47
CA LEU A 288 -1.14 -12.40 3.47
C LEU A 288 -0.61 -12.08 2.07
N VAL A 289 0.12 -10.97 1.90
CA VAL A 289 0.68 -10.61 0.59
C VAL A 289 1.69 -11.65 0.09
N LYS A 290 2.53 -12.20 0.95
CA LYS A 290 3.47 -13.26 0.55
C LYS A 290 2.76 -14.54 0.14
N SER A 291 1.67 -14.90 0.82
CA SER A 291 0.81 -16.02 0.43
C SER A 291 0.21 -15.79 -0.96
N TRP A 292 -0.30 -14.59 -1.24
CA TRP A 292 -0.82 -14.23 -2.55
C TRP A 292 0.22 -14.31 -3.66
N LEU A 293 1.43 -13.76 -3.41
CA LEU A 293 2.53 -13.81 -4.38
C LEU A 293 2.93 -15.24 -4.73
N ILE A 294 3.06 -16.13 -3.72
CA ILE A 294 3.60 -17.48 -3.93
C ILE A 294 2.51 -18.44 -4.41
N HIS A 295 1.32 -18.40 -3.82
CA HIS A 295 0.29 -19.41 -4.05
C HIS A 295 -0.77 -18.97 -5.06
N ALA A 296 -1.06 -17.68 -5.16
CA ALA A 296 -2.03 -17.14 -6.10
C ALA A 296 -1.38 -16.41 -7.29
N HIS A 297 -0.05 -16.41 -7.41
CA HIS A 297 0.67 -15.73 -8.48
C HIS A 297 0.26 -14.26 -8.66
N ALA A 298 -0.03 -13.61 -7.54
CA ALA A 298 -0.38 -12.20 -7.54
C ALA A 298 0.77 -11.32 -8.02
N VAL A 299 0.45 -10.21 -8.65
CA VAL A 299 1.40 -9.15 -8.98
C VAL A 299 1.16 -7.97 -8.04
N THR A 300 2.21 -7.35 -7.56
CA THR A 300 2.10 -6.22 -6.62
C THR A 300 2.94 -5.04 -7.05
N CYS A 301 2.48 -3.85 -6.70
CA CYS A 301 3.31 -2.65 -6.60
C CYS A 301 3.03 -1.96 -5.28
N GLY A 302 3.93 -1.07 -4.84
CA GLY A 302 3.68 -0.37 -3.58
C GLY A 302 4.67 0.75 -3.30
N ALA A 303 4.24 1.63 -2.39
CA ALA A 303 5.02 2.76 -1.94
C ALA A 303 4.80 3.06 -0.45
N VAL A 304 5.81 3.62 0.19
CA VAL A 304 5.63 4.34 1.45
C VAL A 304 5.14 5.74 1.12
N VAL A 305 4.00 6.10 1.70
CA VAL A 305 3.33 7.39 1.58
C VAL A 305 3.38 8.16 2.88
N GLY A 306 3.01 9.45 2.88
CA GLY A 306 3.10 10.30 4.06
C GLY A 306 4.47 10.96 4.25
N ALA A 307 5.45 10.66 3.40
CA ALA A 307 6.73 11.34 3.34
C ALA A 307 6.70 12.55 2.40
N ARG A 308 7.79 13.34 2.41
CA ARG A 308 7.99 14.49 1.53
C ARG A 308 7.91 14.13 0.04
N VAL A 309 8.37 12.94 -0.32
CA VAL A 309 8.24 12.34 -1.65
C VAL A 309 7.72 10.92 -1.50
N PRO A 310 7.06 10.33 -2.51
CA PRO A 310 6.76 8.91 -2.52
C PRO A 310 8.03 8.07 -2.46
N ILE A 311 7.97 6.93 -1.75
CA ILE A 311 9.15 6.06 -1.60
C ILE A 311 8.82 4.69 -2.16
N ALA A 312 9.43 4.33 -3.29
CA ALA A 312 9.27 3.01 -3.88
C ALA A 312 9.99 1.96 -3.03
N LEU A 313 9.21 1.02 -2.50
CA LEU A 313 9.73 -0.02 -1.62
C LEU A 313 9.19 -1.39 -2.08
N THR A 314 9.95 -2.03 -2.98
CA THR A 314 9.67 -3.38 -3.47
C THR A 314 10.39 -4.45 -2.65
N SER A 315 10.00 -5.72 -2.79
CA SER A 315 10.78 -6.83 -2.26
C SER A 315 12.15 -6.89 -2.96
N ARG A 316 13.19 -7.39 -2.27
CA ARG A 316 14.49 -7.68 -2.92
C ARG A 316 14.38 -8.81 -3.95
N SER A 317 13.36 -9.64 -3.84
CA SER A 317 13.05 -10.72 -4.79
C SER A 317 12.02 -10.29 -5.85
N ALA A 318 11.60 -9.03 -5.87
CA ALA A 318 10.67 -8.51 -6.86
C ALA A 318 11.27 -8.60 -8.27
N ALA A 319 10.44 -8.88 -9.24
CA ALA A 319 10.82 -8.82 -10.65
C ALA A 319 11.05 -7.35 -11.09
N ALA A 320 11.69 -7.16 -12.23
CA ALA A 320 11.93 -5.82 -12.77
C ALA A 320 10.61 -5.09 -13.08
N GLU A 321 9.62 -5.83 -13.57
CA GLU A 321 8.28 -5.34 -13.87
C GLU A 321 7.57 -4.80 -12.61
N GLU A 322 7.68 -5.49 -11.45
CA GLU A 322 7.10 -5.00 -10.19
C GLU A 322 7.78 -3.70 -9.72
N THR A 323 9.05 -3.53 -10.05
CA THR A 323 9.79 -2.29 -9.80
C THR A 323 9.27 -1.15 -10.67
N GLU A 324 9.09 -1.38 -11.96
CA GLU A 324 8.50 -0.40 -12.88
C GLU A 324 7.08 -0.01 -12.44
N LEU A 325 6.24 -0.98 -12.10
CA LEU A 325 4.88 -0.75 -11.58
C LEU A 325 4.89 0.10 -10.31
N SER A 326 5.83 -0.16 -9.39
CA SER A 326 5.96 0.64 -8.15
C SER A 326 6.43 2.06 -8.43
N LEU A 327 7.25 2.27 -9.45
CA LEU A 327 7.65 3.61 -9.89
C LEU A 327 6.49 4.35 -10.58
N ALA A 328 5.68 3.67 -11.39
CA ALA A 328 4.47 4.23 -11.96
C ALA A 328 3.47 4.63 -10.86
N PHE A 329 3.28 3.76 -9.85
CA PHE A 329 2.48 4.07 -8.68
C PHE A 329 2.99 5.33 -7.95
N CYS A 330 4.30 5.42 -7.69
CA CYS A 330 4.90 6.61 -7.10
C CYS A 330 4.71 7.87 -7.95
N ALA A 331 4.80 7.78 -9.27
CA ALA A 331 4.61 8.91 -10.17
C ALA A 331 3.17 9.46 -10.10
N ILE A 332 2.17 8.58 -10.05
CA ILE A 332 0.76 8.95 -9.88
C ILE A 332 0.54 9.61 -8.51
N LEU A 333 1.09 9.03 -7.45
CA LEU A 333 1.01 9.59 -6.10
C LEU A 333 1.67 10.96 -5.97
N ASP A 334 2.84 11.17 -6.60
CA ASP A 334 3.54 12.45 -6.57
C ASP A 334 2.74 13.54 -7.28
N ALA A 335 2.18 13.22 -8.45
CA ALA A 335 1.33 14.14 -9.19
C ALA A 335 0.07 14.51 -8.41
N TRP A 336 -0.59 13.53 -7.79
CA TRP A 336 -1.77 13.75 -6.95
C TRP A 336 -1.44 14.64 -5.74
N ARG A 337 -0.36 14.32 -5.00
CA ARG A 337 0.12 15.10 -3.87
C ARG A 337 0.38 16.56 -4.24
N LYS A 338 1.14 16.80 -5.33
CA LYS A 338 1.45 18.15 -5.82
C LYS A 338 0.19 18.95 -6.20
N LYS A 339 -0.88 18.26 -6.63
CA LYS A 339 -2.18 18.88 -6.91
C LYS A 339 -2.88 19.29 -5.61
N GLN A 340 -2.82 18.45 -4.56
CA GLN A 340 -3.41 18.76 -3.25
C GLN A 340 -2.68 19.92 -2.56
N ASP A 341 -1.34 19.98 -2.64
CA ASP A 341 -0.53 21.04 -2.04
C ASP A 341 -0.79 22.44 -2.69
N LYS A 342 -1.36 22.47 -3.90
CA LYS A 342 -1.71 23.71 -4.63
C LYS A 342 -3.16 24.15 -4.43
N ALA A 343 -4.03 23.28 -3.91
CA ALA A 343 -5.46 23.53 -3.70
C ALA A 343 -5.73 24.09 -2.30
#